data_30e82613e026dfb142ba1f055dcf6919
#
_entry.id   30e82613e026dfb142ba1f055dcf6919
#
_cell.length_a   1.000
_cell.length_b   1.000
_cell.length_c   1.000
_cell.angle_alpha   90.00
_cell.angle_beta   90.00
_cell.angle_gamma   90.00
#
_symmetry.space_group_name_H-M   'P 1'
#
loop_
_entity.id
_entity.type
_entity.pdbx_description
1 polymer ?
#
loop_
_entity_poly.entity_id
_entity_poly.type
_entity_poly.pdbx_seq_one_letter_code
_entity_poly.pdbx_strand_id
1 'polypeptide(L)'
;EIVAQVALARSLQPVRKVVFMGMGEPAHNLDNVLEAIELLGTQGNLAHKQLVFSTVGDARAFERLPLGTVKPALALSLHSMNDERRAALLPRAPRWQPAELLAEALAYARVTGYPLQVQWTLLAGVNDGDDELEALVPALQGQPAILNMIPYNAVDGLDFRRPDVDRVTAIFRGLNQRGVLTRMRQSAGQDVDAGCGQLRARVVQVRRA
;
A
#
# COMPACT_ATOMS: atom_id res chain seq x y z
N GLU A 1 -5.63 -8.39 -20.18
CA GLU A 1 -6.62 -7.52 -19.50
C GLU A 1 -5.94 -6.41 -18.69
N ILE A 2 -4.88 -6.69 -17.88
CA ILE A 2 -4.18 -5.67 -17.05
C ILE A 2 -3.65 -4.53 -17.91
N VAL A 3 -2.86 -4.85 -18.94
CA VAL A 3 -2.29 -3.85 -19.87
C VAL A 3 -3.38 -3.08 -20.62
N ALA A 4 -4.49 -3.73 -20.95
CA ALA A 4 -5.62 -3.08 -21.64
C ALA A 4 -6.24 -1.93 -20.81
N GLN A 5 -6.26 -2.04 -19.48
CA GLN A 5 -6.72 -0.95 -18.61
C GLN A 5 -5.82 0.29 -18.76
N VAL A 6 -4.50 0.08 -18.86
CA VAL A 6 -3.54 1.18 -19.05
C VAL A 6 -3.68 1.79 -20.45
N ALA A 7 -3.89 0.95 -21.48
CA ALA A 7 -4.13 1.42 -22.84
C ALA A 7 -5.41 2.27 -22.94
N LEU A 8 -6.49 1.80 -22.32
CA LEU A 8 -7.74 2.57 -22.22
C LEU A 8 -7.54 3.88 -21.47
N ALA A 9 -6.87 3.85 -20.31
CA ALA A 9 -6.62 5.08 -19.56
C ALA A 9 -5.79 6.09 -20.38
N ARG A 10 -4.83 5.62 -21.15
CA ARG A 10 -4.01 6.47 -22.06
C ARG A 10 -4.80 7.07 -23.22
N SER A 11 -5.86 6.43 -23.67
CA SER A 11 -6.73 7.02 -24.70
C SER A 11 -7.56 8.19 -24.17
N LEU A 12 -7.72 8.30 -22.84
CA LEU A 12 -8.47 9.34 -22.18
C LEU A 12 -7.61 10.48 -21.64
N GLN A 13 -6.39 10.14 -21.12
CA GLN A 13 -5.47 11.11 -20.55
C GLN A 13 -4.04 10.55 -20.43
N PRO A 14 -3.01 11.42 -20.29
CA PRO A 14 -1.64 10.96 -20.06
C PRO A 14 -1.50 10.13 -18.78
N VAL A 15 -1.03 8.89 -18.89
CA VAL A 15 -0.75 8.02 -17.75
C VAL A 15 0.74 8.10 -17.41
N ARG A 16 1.05 8.63 -16.23
CA ARG A 16 2.43 8.82 -15.74
C ARG A 16 2.84 7.79 -14.69
N LYS A 17 1.90 7.10 -14.08
CA LYS A 17 2.14 6.11 -13.03
C LYS A 17 1.07 5.03 -13.07
N VAL A 18 1.48 3.79 -12.87
CA VAL A 18 0.57 2.64 -12.72
C VAL A 18 0.80 2.02 -11.36
N VAL A 19 -0.29 1.78 -10.64
CA VAL A 19 -0.26 1.11 -9.34
C VAL A 19 -1.07 -0.18 -9.42
N PHE A 20 -0.43 -1.29 -9.06
CA PHE A 20 -1.08 -2.61 -8.99
C PHE A 20 -1.65 -2.75 -7.58
N MET A 21 -2.80 -2.14 -7.35
CA MET A 21 -3.49 -2.12 -6.05
C MET A 21 -4.89 -2.72 -6.13
N GLY A 22 -5.68 -2.37 -7.13
CA GLY A 22 -7.00 -2.92 -7.44
C GLY A 22 -7.89 -3.31 -6.25
N MET A 23 -8.80 -4.26 -6.49
CA MET A 23 -9.69 -4.83 -5.48
C MET A 23 -9.19 -6.19 -4.98
N GLY A 24 -7.91 -6.38 -4.82
CA GLY A 24 -7.32 -7.65 -4.40
C GLY A 24 -5.84 -7.53 -4.12
N GLU A 25 -5.21 -8.67 -3.90
CA GLU A 25 -3.77 -8.80 -3.75
C GLU A 25 -3.15 -9.19 -5.10
N PRO A 26 -2.24 -8.36 -5.68
CA PRO A 26 -1.61 -8.69 -6.96
C PRO A 26 -0.88 -10.03 -6.96
N ALA A 27 -0.34 -10.44 -5.81
CA ALA A 27 0.33 -11.73 -5.68
C ALA A 27 -0.60 -12.94 -5.89
N HIS A 28 -1.92 -12.79 -5.83
CA HIS A 28 -2.86 -13.85 -6.19
C HIS A 28 -2.93 -14.09 -7.71
N ASN A 29 -2.45 -13.14 -8.51
CA ASN A 29 -2.36 -13.22 -9.96
C ASN A 29 -0.94 -12.87 -10.44
N LEU A 30 0.07 -13.34 -9.71
CA LEU A 30 1.44 -12.87 -9.76
C LEU A 30 2.05 -12.96 -11.16
N ASP A 31 1.88 -14.09 -11.85
CA ASP A 31 2.47 -14.29 -13.17
C ASP A 31 1.98 -13.25 -14.19
N ASN A 32 0.67 -13.04 -14.28
CA ASN A 32 0.10 -12.04 -15.19
C ASN A 32 0.46 -10.60 -14.79
N VAL A 33 0.60 -10.34 -13.48
CA VAL A 33 1.02 -9.01 -13.00
C VAL A 33 2.48 -8.76 -13.33
N LEU A 34 3.37 -9.73 -13.15
CA LEU A 34 4.79 -9.61 -13.51
C LEU A 34 4.96 -9.42 -15.03
N GLU A 35 4.22 -10.17 -15.86
CA GLU A 35 4.20 -9.99 -17.30
C GLU A 35 3.72 -8.57 -17.68
N ALA A 36 2.66 -8.08 -17.05
CA ALA A 36 2.17 -6.72 -17.28
C ALA A 36 3.20 -5.65 -16.87
N ILE A 37 3.92 -5.84 -15.76
CA ILE A 37 5.00 -4.96 -15.32
C ILE A 37 6.12 -4.92 -16.37
N GLU A 38 6.54 -6.10 -16.86
CA GLU A 38 7.57 -6.22 -17.88
C GLU A 38 7.17 -5.49 -19.17
N LEU A 39 5.97 -5.75 -19.68
CA LEU A 39 5.45 -5.09 -20.89
C LEU A 39 5.34 -3.57 -20.73
N LEU A 40 4.84 -3.09 -19.58
CA LEU A 40 4.67 -1.67 -19.33
C LEU A 40 6.01 -0.94 -19.13
N GLY A 41 7.00 -1.59 -18.56
CA GLY A 41 8.34 -1.04 -18.34
C GLY A 41 9.24 -1.08 -19.58
N THR A 42 9.07 -2.05 -20.46
CA THR A 42 9.89 -2.20 -21.68
C THR A 42 9.24 -1.54 -22.90
N GLN A 43 8.00 -1.92 -23.22
CA GLN A 43 7.29 -1.43 -24.42
C GLN A 43 6.33 -0.28 -24.10
N GLY A 44 5.82 -0.24 -22.84
CA GLY A 44 4.86 0.76 -22.41
C GLY A 44 5.46 2.13 -22.07
N ASN A 45 6.75 2.33 -22.19
CA ASN A 45 7.46 3.58 -21.91
C ASN A 45 7.16 4.16 -20.51
N LEU A 46 7.06 3.29 -19.49
CA LEU A 46 6.95 3.67 -18.09
C LEU A 46 8.25 3.35 -17.37
N ALA A 47 8.85 4.34 -16.72
CA ALA A 47 10.04 4.09 -15.91
C ALA A 47 9.69 3.13 -14.74
N HIS A 48 10.62 2.27 -14.33
CA HIS A 48 10.39 1.25 -13.32
C HIS A 48 9.78 1.82 -12.03
N LYS A 49 10.28 2.98 -11.56
CA LYS A 49 9.74 3.69 -10.37
C LYS A 49 8.31 4.21 -10.54
N GLN A 50 7.81 4.27 -11.78
CA GLN A 50 6.43 4.68 -12.08
C GLN A 50 5.45 3.51 -12.04
N LEU A 51 5.97 2.27 -11.99
CA LEU A 51 5.22 1.06 -11.73
C LEU A 51 5.31 0.77 -10.24
N VAL A 52 4.19 0.57 -9.56
CA VAL A 52 4.14 0.28 -8.13
C VAL A 52 3.41 -1.02 -7.88
N PHE A 53 4.11 -2.00 -7.35
CA PHE A 53 3.51 -3.25 -6.86
C PHE A 53 3.12 -3.07 -5.40
N SER A 54 1.85 -3.27 -5.07
CA SER A 54 1.34 -3.17 -3.70
C SER A 54 0.98 -4.54 -3.16
N THR A 55 1.41 -4.87 -1.96
CA THR A 55 1.16 -6.18 -1.35
C THR A 55 0.87 -6.07 0.14
N VAL A 56 0.15 -7.05 0.66
CA VAL A 56 -0.01 -7.30 2.11
C VAL A 56 1.10 -8.20 2.66
N GLY A 57 2.06 -8.62 1.82
CA GLY A 57 3.22 -9.42 2.24
C GLY A 57 3.18 -10.87 1.77
N ASP A 58 2.83 -11.14 0.52
CA ASP A 58 2.97 -12.49 -0.05
C ASP A 58 4.45 -12.79 -0.33
N ALA A 59 4.99 -13.86 0.25
CA ALA A 59 6.41 -14.24 0.13
C ALA A 59 6.84 -14.41 -1.33
N ARG A 60 5.97 -14.96 -2.19
CA ARG A 60 6.25 -15.15 -3.63
C ARG A 60 6.55 -13.83 -4.34
N ALA A 61 5.95 -12.72 -3.88
CA ALA A 61 6.24 -11.40 -4.43
C ALA A 61 7.67 -10.98 -4.11
N PHE A 62 8.14 -11.17 -2.87
CA PHE A 62 9.51 -10.84 -2.47
C PHE A 62 10.55 -11.73 -3.17
N GLU A 63 10.23 -12.99 -3.42
CA GLU A 63 11.10 -13.90 -4.16
C GLU A 63 11.22 -13.51 -5.64
N ARG A 64 10.12 -13.12 -6.29
CA ARG A 64 10.05 -12.99 -7.73
C ARG A 64 10.30 -11.58 -8.28
N LEU A 65 9.87 -10.53 -7.55
CA LEU A 65 10.09 -9.14 -8.00
C LEU A 65 11.56 -8.78 -8.23
N PRO A 66 12.54 -9.24 -7.41
CA PRO A 66 13.94 -8.94 -7.65
C PRO A 66 14.53 -9.60 -8.90
N LEU A 67 13.90 -10.66 -9.40
CA LEU A 67 14.37 -11.44 -10.56
C LEU A 67 13.96 -10.81 -11.90
N GLY A 68 12.93 -9.96 -11.90
CA GLY A 68 12.42 -9.29 -13.11
C GLY A 68 13.45 -8.33 -13.71
N THR A 69 13.41 -8.13 -15.03
CA THR A 69 14.18 -7.09 -15.73
C THR A 69 13.66 -5.71 -15.33
N VAL A 70 12.33 -5.57 -15.28
CA VAL A 70 11.65 -4.37 -14.79
C VAL A 70 11.35 -4.55 -13.30
N LYS A 71 11.96 -3.70 -12.46
CA LYS A 71 11.78 -3.72 -11.00
C LYS A 71 10.88 -2.56 -10.58
N PRO A 72 9.60 -2.79 -10.28
CA PRO A 72 8.69 -1.74 -9.83
C PRO A 72 9.07 -1.22 -8.44
N ALA A 73 8.62 -0.03 -8.07
CA ALA A 73 8.62 0.39 -6.69
C ALA A 73 7.65 -0.48 -5.87
N LEU A 74 7.95 -0.67 -4.58
CA LEU A 74 7.14 -1.51 -3.69
C LEU A 74 6.29 -0.65 -2.76
N ALA A 75 5.02 -1.03 -2.60
CA ALA A 75 4.13 -0.53 -1.57
C ALA A 75 3.72 -1.69 -0.65
N LEU A 76 3.93 -1.53 0.64
CA LEU A 76 3.58 -2.52 1.65
C LEU A 76 2.37 -2.05 2.47
N SER A 77 1.28 -2.80 2.45
CA SER A 77 0.13 -2.61 3.34
C SER A 77 0.48 -3.19 4.72
N LEU A 78 1.03 -2.35 5.59
CA LEU A 78 1.49 -2.75 6.93
C LEU A 78 0.39 -2.62 7.98
N HIS A 79 -0.14 -1.43 8.16
CA HIS A 79 -1.27 -1.02 9.01
C HIS A 79 -1.12 -1.21 10.52
N SER A 80 -0.19 -2.04 11.00
CA SER A 80 0.17 -2.19 12.40
C SER A 80 1.56 -2.84 12.55
N MET A 81 2.28 -2.45 13.60
CA MET A 81 3.51 -3.12 14.06
C MET A 81 3.20 -4.22 15.10
N ASN A 82 1.97 -4.32 15.57
CA ASN A 82 1.51 -5.40 16.43
C ASN A 82 0.92 -6.54 15.58
N ASP A 83 1.41 -7.78 15.78
CA ASP A 83 1.02 -8.95 14.97
C ASP A 83 -0.47 -9.27 15.06
N GLU A 84 -1.03 -9.31 16.28
CA GLU A 84 -2.44 -9.64 16.48
C GLU A 84 -3.36 -8.57 15.85
N ARG A 85 -3.02 -7.30 16.05
CA ARG A 85 -3.76 -6.17 15.48
C ARG A 85 -3.67 -6.18 13.96
N ARG A 86 -2.48 -6.41 13.40
CA ARG A 86 -2.30 -6.54 11.95
C ARG A 86 -3.12 -7.69 11.38
N ALA A 87 -3.11 -8.83 12.06
CA ALA A 87 -3.88 -9.99 11.64
C ALA A 87 -5.40 -9.75 11.68
N ALA A 88 -5.88 -9.01 12.67
CA ALA A 88 -7.30 -8.62 12.75
C ALA A 88 -7.69 -7.65 11.62
N LEU A 89 -6.79 -6.70 11.28
CA LEU A 89 -7.01 -5.75 10.19
C LEU A 89 -6.91 -6.39 8.80
N LEU A 90 -6.05 -7.39 8.64
CA LEU A 90 -5.76 -8.07 7.38
C LEU A 90 -5.97 -9.59 7.50
N PRO A 91 -7.19 -10.07 7.73
CA PRO A 91 -7.44 -11.47 8.07
C PRO A 91 -7.12 -12.48 6.94
N ARG A 92 -6.90 -12.00 5.72
CA ARG A 92 -6.51 -12.82 4.54
C ARG A 92 -5.04 -12.67 4.16
N ALA A 93 -4.30 -11.79 4.84
CA ALA A 93 -2.87 -11.65 4.59
C ALA A 93 -2.10 -12.86 5.16
N PRO A 94 -0.98 -13.24 4.55
CA PRO A 94 -0.07 -14.20 5.16
C PRO A 94 0.39 -13.73 6.54
N ARG A 95 0.61 -14.70 7.43
CA ARG A 95 1.11 -14.41 8.78
C ARG A 95 2.60 -14.10 8.71
N TRP A 96 2.94 -12.93 9.18
CA TRP A 96 4.30 -12.43 9.34
C TRP A 96 4.42 -11.71 10.68
N GLN A 97 5.57 -11.80 11.31
CA GLN A 97 5.92 -10.77 12.29
C GLN A 97 6.10 -9.44 11.54
N PRO A 98 5.42 -8.34 11.95
CA PRO A 98 5.47 -7.10 11.19
C PRO A 98 6.87 -6.54 10.96
N ALA A 99 7.78 -6.73 11.90
CA ALA A 99 9.17 -6.32 11.78
C ALA A 99 9.93 -7.13 10.69
N GLU A 100 9.70 -8.44 10.61
CA GLU A 100 10.30 -9.30 9.58
C GLU A 100 9.77 -8.96 8.20
N LEU A 101 8.45 -8.79 8.08
CA LEU A 101 7.82 -8.35 6.83
C LEU A 101 8.37 -7.01 6.34
N LEU A 102 8.55 -6.06 7.26
CA LEU A 102 9.13 -4.76 6.94
C LEU A 102 10.59 -4.89 6.50
N ALA A 103 11.36 -5.77 7.13
CA ALA A 103 12.75 -6.03 6.77
C ALA A 103 12.88 -6.58 5.35
N GLU A 104 12.05 -7.54 4.95
CA GLU A 104 11.98 -8.09 3.59
C GLU A 104 11.64 -7.00 2.56
N ALA A 105 10.63 -6.20 2.86
CA ALA A 105 10.24 -5.09 1.97
C ALA A 105 11.34 -4.02 1.82
N LEU A 106 12.06 -3.72 2.90
CA LEU A 106 13.21 -2.81 2.89
C LEU A 106 14.40 -3.40 2.13
N ALA A 107 14.63 -4.71 2.20
CA ALA A 107 15.65 -5.38 1.42
C ALA A 107 15.40 -5.19 -0.09
N TYR A 108 14.18 -5.37 -0.55
CA TYR A 108 13.80 -5.09 -1.93
C TYR A 108 13.99 -3.60 -2.30
N ALA A 109 13.61 -2.67 -1.43
CA ALA A 109 13.81 -1.24 -1.66
C ALA A 109 15.28 -0.87 -1.83
N ARG A 110 16.18 -1.51 -1.08
CA ARG A 110 17.64 -1.31 -1.22
C ARG A 110 18.17 -1.83 -2.56
N VAL A 111 17.67 -2.98 -3.02
CA VAL A 111 18.06 -3.57 -4.32
C VAL A 111 17.63 -2.67 -5.48
N THR A 112 16.45 -2.06 -5.41
CA THR A 112 15.92 -1.22 -6.48
C THR A 112 16.38 0.23 -6.42
N GLY A 113 16.79 0.70 -5.25
CA GLY A 113 17.07 2.12 -4.98
C GLY A 113 15.80 2.99 -4.89
N TYR A 114 14.60 2.38 -4.94
CA TYR A 114 13.34 3.09 -4.80
C TYR A 114 12.83 3.00 -3.35
N PRO A 115 12.47 4.12 -2.71
CA PRO A 115 11.97 4.09 -1.34
C PRO A 115 10.74 3.19 -1.21
N LEU A 116 10.72 2.33 -0.16
CA LEU A 116 9.55 1.56 0.21
C LEU A 116 8.39 2.50 0.55
N GLN A 117 7.21 2.24 0.02
CA GLN A 117 6.00 2.96 0.35
C GLN A 117 5.20 2.18 1.40
N VAL A 118 5.41 2.46 2.68
CA VAL A 118 4.64 1.82 3.77
C VAL A 118 3.25 2.45 3.81
N GLN A 119 2.20 1.67 3.59
CA GLN A 119 0.82 2.14 3.64
C GLN A 119 0.26 1.89 5.04
N TRP A 120 -0.34 2.92 5.63
CA TRP A 120 -0.89 2.90 6.96
C TRP A 120 -2.22 3.63 7.02
N THR A 121 -3.31 2.89 7.01
CA THR A 121 -4.63 3.46 7.22
C THR A 121 -4.83 3.72 8.71
N LEU A 122 -5.03 4.96 9.09
CA LEU A 122 -5.24 5.36 10.48
C LEU A 122 -6.69 5.10 10.90
N LEU A 123 -6.84 4.33 11.98
CA LEU A 123 -8.10 3.90 12.56
C LEU A 123 -8.14 4.30 14.05
N ALA A 124 -9.13 5.10 14.42
CA ALA A 124 -9.29 5.62 15.77
C ALA A 124 -9.41 4.51 16.82
N GLY A 125 -8.57 4.54 17.85
CA GLY A 125 -8.55 3.57 18.93
C GLY A 125 -8.10 2.17 18.52
N VAL A 126 -7.60 1.99 17.31
CA VAL A 126 -7.10 0.70 16.80
C VAL A 126 -5.60 0.73 16.58
N ASN A 127 -5.11 1.53 15.67
CA ASN A 127 -3.69 1.60 15.30
C ASN A 127 -3.13 3.04 15.30
N ASP A 128 -3.79 3.92 16.01
CA ASP A 128 -3.38 5.31 16.22
C ASP A 128 -2.78 5.55 17.62
N GLY A 129 -2.48 4.49 18.37
CA GLY A 129 -1.87 4.53 19.69
C GLY A 129 -0.38 4.90 19.67
N ASP A 130 0.15 5.34 20.81
CA ASP A 130 1.57 5.68 20.95
C ASP A 130 2.46 4.44 20.89
N ASP A 131 1.94 3.26 21.26
CA ASP A 131 2.61 1.97 21.08
C ASP A 131 3.02 1.69 19.64
N GLU A 132 2.14 2.03 18.68
CA GLU A 132 2.46 1.89 17.25
C GLU A 132 3.56 2.87 16.82
N LEU A 133 3.55 4.10 17.33
CA LEU A 133 4.58 5.08 17.02
C LEU A 133 5.94 4.65 17.57
N GLU A 134 5.97 4.16 18.81
CA GLU A 134 7.19 3.66 19.45
C GLU A 134 7.79 2.45 18.72
N ALA A 135 6.96 1.62 18.10
CA ALA A 135 7.40 0.50 17.27
C ALA A 135 7.82 0.94 15.85
N LEU A 136 7.15 1.93 15.25
CA LEU A 136 7.44 2.41 13.90
C LEU A 136 8.77 3.16 13.81
N VAL A 137 9.08 3.98 14.80
CA VAL A 137 10.26 4.86 14.74
C VAL A 137 11.56 4.07 14.60
N PRO A 138 11.90 3.11 15.47
CA PRO A 138 13.15 2.35 15.31
C PRO A 138 13.15 1.51 14.03
N ALA A 139 11.99 1.12 13.53
CA ALA A 139 11.88 0.29 12.33
C ALA A 139 12.07 1.09 11.03
N LEU A 140 11.72 2.38 11.00
CA LEU A 140 11.72 3.21 9.78
C LEU A 140 12.72 4.38 9.80
N GLN A 141 13.22 4.79 10.96
CA GLN A 141 14.18 5.88 11.07
C GLN A 141 15.44 5.59 10.24
N GLY A 142 15.80 6.52 9.34
CA GLY A 142 16.99 6.38 8.47
C GLY A 142 16.87 5.30 7.39
N GLN A 143 15.72 4.65 7.25
CA GLN A 143 15.49 3.65 6.20
C GLN A 143 15.03 4.32 4.89
N PRO A 144 15.32 3.69 3.73
CA PRO A 144 14.81 4.15 2.44
C PRO A 144 13.30 3.86 2.33
N ALA A 145 12.50 4.54 3.13
CA ALA A 145 11.06 4.34 3.22
C ALA A 145 10.29 5.65 3.36
N ILE A 146 9.05 5.63 2.91
CA ILE A 146 8.07 6.70 3.08
C ILE A 146 6.83 6.08 3.72
N LEU A 147 6.46 6.55 4.92
CA LEU A 147 5.22 6.16 5.56
C LEU A 147 4.08 7.01 4.98
N ASN A 148 3.21 6.39 4.23
CA ASN A 148 1.98 7.01 3.71
C ASN A 148 0.86 6.82 4.73
N MET A 149 0.54 7.85 5.49
CA MET A 149 -0.63 7.88 6.37
C MET A 149 -1.88 8.14 5.53
N ILE A 150 -2.83 7.25 5.62
CA ILE A 150 -4.08 7.29 4.87
C ILE A 150 -5.21 7.49 5.88
N PRO A 151 -5.86 8.67 5.89
CA PRO A 151 -7.04 8.85 6.72
C PRO A 151 -8.13 7.86 6.29
N TYR A 152 -8.74 7.19 7.27
CA TYR A 152 -9.80 6.21 6.98
C TYR A 152 -10.99 6.89 6.32
N ASN A 153 -11.49 6.28 5.25
CA ASN A 153 -12.76 6.61 4.64
C ASN A 153 -13.78 5.55 5.06
N ALA A 154 -14.94 5.98 5.52
CA ALA A 154 -15.99 5.06 5.95
C ALA A 154 -16.33 4.06 4.85
N VAL A 155 -16.46 2.80 5.22
CA VAL A 155 -16.87 1.69 4.35
C VAL A 155 -18.08 1.04 5.00
N ASP A 156 -19.15 0.86 4.24
CA ASP A 156 -20.38 0.25 4.73
C ASP A 156 -20.10 -1.13 5.34
N GLY A 157 -20.66 -1.36 6.52
CA GLY A 157 -20.51 -2.62 7.25
C GLY A 157 -19.21 -2.77 8.05
N LEU A 158 -18.40 -1.71 8.18
CA LEU A 158 -17.24 -1.69 9.06
C LEU A 158 -17.37 -0.59 10.10
N ASP A 159 -17.21 -0.94 11.39
CA ASP A 159 -17.33 -0.02 12.54
C ASP A 159 -16.04 0.77 12.84
N PHE A 160 -15.14 0.91 11.88
CA PHE A 160 -13.97 1.73 12.07
C PHE A 160 -14.27 3.22 11.94
N ARG A 161 -13.52 4.01 12.69
CA ARG A 161 -13.64 5.47 12.68
C ARG A 161 -12.30 6.12 12.33
N ARG A 162 -12.39 7.25 11.68
CA ARG A 162 -11.23 8.11 11.43
C ARG A 162 -10.81 8.79 12.75
N PRO A 163 -9.52 8.84 13.10
CA PRO A 163 -9.06 9.65 14.22
C PRO A 163 -9.36 11.13 14.00
N ASP A 164 -9.49 11.89 15.08
CA ASP A 164 -9.64 13.33 14.99
C ASP A 164 -8.39 14.01 14.36
N VAL A 165 -8.57 15.24 13.91
CA VAL A 165 -7.53 15.99 13.19
C VAL A 165 -6.32 16.27 14.08
N ASP A 166 -6.53 16.49 15.37
CA ASP A 166 -5.46 16.80 16.32
C ASP A 166 -4.59 15.56 16.55
N ARG A 167 -5.21 14.38 16.71
CA ARG A 167 -4.49 13.10 16.83
C ARG A 167 -3.69 12.79 15.56
N VAL A 168 -4.31 12.91 14.39
CA VAL A 168 -3.63 12.70 13.09
C VAL A 168 -2.44 13.65 12.96
N THR A 169 -2.61 14.91 13.33
CA THR A 169 -1.55 15.92 13.25
C THR A 169 -0.42 15.63 14.24
N ALA A 170 -0.74 15.22 15.46
CA ALA A 170 0.24 14.84 16.47
C ALA A 170 1.09 13.64 16.01
N ILE A 171 0.47 12.59 15.49
CA ILE A 171 1.15 11.41 14.92
C ILE A 171 2.07 11.84 13.78
N PHE A 172 1.54 12.60 12.80
CA PHE A 172 2.31 13.06 11.65
C PHE A 172 3.55 13.86 12.06
N ARG A 173 3.39 14.82 12.97
CA ARG A 173 4.50 15.65 13.46
C ARG A 173 5.49 14.82 14.27
N GLY A 174 5.00 13.99 15.18
CA GLY A 174 5.84 13.14 16.03
C GLY A 174 6.75 12.20 15.25
N LEU A 175 6.23 11.55 14.21
CA LEU A 175 6.99 10.66 13.34
C LEU A 175 8.05 11.43 12.53
N ASN A 176 7.69 12.56 11.90
CA ASN A 176 8.64 13.36 11.12
C ASN A 176 9.74 13.96 12.01
N GLN A 177 9.42 14.46 13.21
CA GLN A 177 10.41 14.98 14.17
C GLN A 177 11.39 13.90 14.62
N ARG A 178 10.97 12.65 14.66
CA ARG A 178 11.79 11.48 15.01
C ARG A 178 12.48 10.84 13.79
N GLY A 179 12.49 11.54 12.63
CA GLY A 179 13.22 11.12 11.43
C GLY A 179 12.54 10.04 10.58
N VAL A 180 11.25 9.78 10.78
CA VAL A 180 10.45 8.92 9.89
C VAL A 180 9.80 9.78 8.82
N LEU A 181 10.23 9.66 7.57
CA LEU A 181 9.64 10.40 6.46
C LEU A 181 8.19 9.99 6.25
N THR A 182 7.29 10.85 6.72
CA THR A 182 5.85 10.58 6.70
C THR A 182 5.13 11.52 5.74
N ARG A 183 4.18 11.00 4.99
CA ARG A 183 3.32 11.77 4.09
C ARG A 183 1.85 11.50 4.39
N MET A 184 1.06 12.56 4.47
CA MET A 184 -0.39 12.45 4.52
C MET A 184 -0.91 12.26 3.09
N ARG A 185 -1.61 11.16 2.85
CA ARG A 185 -2.29 10.95 1.56
C ARG A 185 -3.69 11.55 1.62
N GLN A 186 -4.00 12.38 0.65
CA GLN A 186 -5.38 12.73 0.36
C GLN A 186 -5.94 11.63 -0.54
N SER A 187 -7.01 10.97 -0.10
CA SER A 187 -7.72 10.01 -0.94
C SER A 187 -8.40 10.78 -2.06
N ALA A 188 -7.96 10.57 -3.30
CA ALA A 188 -8.70 11.05 -4.46
C ALA A 188 -10.01 10.24 -4.62
N GLY A 189 -11.05 10.86 -5.17
CA GLY A 189 -12.31 10.16 -5.48
C GLY A 189 -13.18 9.86 -4.26
N GLN A 190 -13.08 10.64 -3.19
CA GLN A 190 -13.99 10.51 -2.03
C GLN A 190 -15.46 10.76 -2.41
N ASP A 191 -15.68 11.65 -3.35
CA ASP A 191 -16.97 12.04 -3.90
C ASP A 191 -17.61 10.95 -4.80
N VAL A 192 -16.82 9.98 -5.26
CA VAL A 192 -17.27 8.87 -6.13
C VAL A 192 -16.99 7.49 -5.50
N ASP A 193 -16.75 7.41 -4.19
CA ASP A 193 -16.45 6.20 -3.43
C ASP A 193 -15.32 5.35 -4.05
N ALA A 194 -14.32 5.99 -4.63
CA ALA A 194 -13.16 5.32 -5.23
C ALA A 194 -12.02 5.05 -4.22
N GLY A 195 -12.26 5.25 -2.94
CA GLY A 195 -11.31 4.95 -1.88
C GLY A 195 -11.09 3.43 -1.69
N CYS A 196 -10.00 3.09 -1.00
CA CYS A 196 -9.64 1.70 -0.73
C CYS A 196 -10.79 0.98 0.02
N GLY A 197 -11.26 -0.14 -0.54
CA GLY A 197 -12.35 -0.95 0.01
C GLY A 197 -13.77 -0.53 -0.41
N GLN A 198 -14.00 0.72 -0.79
CA GLN A 198 -15.34 1.23 -1.13
C GLN A 198 -15.93 0.57 -2.38
N LEU A 199 -15.17 0.43 -3.46
CA LEU A 199 -15.62 -0.23 -4.69
C LEU A 199 -16.06 -1.67 -4.47
N ARG A 200 -15.40 -2.40 -3.58
CA ARG A 200 -15.75 -3.79 -3.26
C ARG A 200 -17.07 -3.88 -2.51
N ALA A 201 -17.36 -2.97 -1.60
CA ALA A 201 -18.61 -2.93 -0.86
C ALA A 201 -19.79 -2.79 -1.82
N ARG A 202 -19.71 -1.91 -2.83
CA ARG A 202 -20.75 -1.74 -3.87
C ARG A 202 -20.99 -3.00 -4.71
N VAL A 203 -19.93 -3.69 -5.15
CA VAL A 203 -20.05 -4.93 -5.95
C VAL A 203 -20.75 -6.05 -5.16
N VAL A 204 -20.52 -6.14 -3.86
CA VAL A 204 -21.18 -7.13 -2.99
C VAL A 204 -22.66 -6.80 -2.81
N GLN A 205 -23.04 -5.53 -2.70
CA GLN A 205 -24.44 -5.12 -2.60
C GLN A 205 -25.23 -5.42 -3.89
N VAL A 206 -24.66 -5.14 -5.06
CA VAL A 206 -25.29 -5.43 -6.36
C VAL A 206 -25.52 -6.93 -6.59
N ARG A 207 -24.67 -7.80 -6.05
CA ARG A 207 -24.84 -9.26 -6.16
C ARG A 207 -25.84 -9.86 -5.14
N ARG A 208 -26.29 -9.09 -4.17
CA ARG A 208 -27.28 -9.50 -3.16
C ARG A 208 -28.68 -8.96 -3.44
N ALA A 209 -28.84 -8.09 -4.42
CA ALA A 209 -30.11 -7.57 -4.96
C ALA A 209 -30.51 -8.34 -6.21
#